data_f2fd4fff145be773a63beb2c8dc794cc
#
_entry.id   f2fd4fff145be773a63beb2c8dc794cc
#
_cell.length_a   1.000
_cell.length_b   1.000
_cell.length_c   1.000
_cell.angle_alpha   90.00
_cell.angle_beta   90.00
_cell.angle_gamma   90.00
#
_symmetry.space_group_name_H-M   'P 1'
#
loop_
_entity.id
_entity.type
_entity.pdbx_description
1 polymer ?
#
loop_
_entity_poly.entity_id
_entity_poly.type
_entity_poly.pdbx_seq_one_letter_code
_entity_poly.pdbx_strand_id
1 'polypeptide(L)'
;MWTDFKPRGKRVQTEAGYVLVYCPEHPNANKNNGKYIYEHRLVMSNMLGRPLRPDEVVHHKNGIRSDNRPENLELRSNSEHVSSHYREKTPEEKAAISKRLVDYSHSQRKKRELIPCACGCGQMIESFDSQGRARKYAHGHNRKGWK
;
A
#
# COMPACT_ATOMS: atom_id res chain seq x y z
N MET A 1 11.18 15.56 -25.26
CA MET A 1 10.89 14.40 -26.15
C MET A 1 11.23 13.13 -25.37
N TRP A 2 10.36 12.13 -25.29
CA TRP A 2 10.65 10.85 -24.63
C TRP A 2 11.68 10.07 -25.46
N THR A 3 12.68 9.52 -24.81
CA THR A 3 13.67 8.64 -25.46
C THR A 3 13.55 7.26 -24.86
N ASP A 4 13.62 6.21 -25.65
CA ASP A 4 13.62 4.85 -25.15
C ASP A 4 14.82 4.59 -24.26
N PHE A 5 14.54 4.25 -23.01
CA PHE A 5 15.58 3.93 -22.05
C PHE A 5 16.06 2.50 -22.23
N LYS A 6 17.37 2.33 -22.35
CA LYS A 6 17.99 1.01 -22.47
C LYS A 6 18.67 0.62 -21.17
N PRO A 7 18.43 -0.61 -20.69
CA PRO A 7 19.09 -1.08 -19.48
C PRO A 7 20.61 -1.26 -19.74
N ARG A 8 21.39 -1.05 -18.69
CA ARG A 8 22.85 -1.26 -18.71
C ARG A 8 23.21 -2.41 -17.76
N GLY A 9 24.19 -3.23 -18.16
CA GLY A 9 24.72 -4.29 -17.31
C GLY A 9 23.85 -5.54 -17.20
N LYS A 10 24.02 -6.28 -16.09
CA LYS A 10 23.38 -7.58 -15.87
C LYS A 10 21.92 -7.41 -15.42
N ARG A 11 21.09 -8.34 -15.87
CA ARG A 11 19.76 -8.56 -15.30
C ARG A 11 19.89 -9.31 -13.97
N VAL A 12 19.18 -8.90 -12.96
CA VAL A 12 19.14 -9.53 -11.64
C VAL A 12 17.74 -10.03 -11.36
N GLN A 13 17.59 -11.33 -11.15
CA GLN A 13 16.29 -11.87 -10.75
C GLN A 13 16.14 -11.83 -9.24
N THR A 14 15.01 -11.35 -8.76
CA THR A 14 14.65 -11.34 -7.35
C THR A 14 14.12 -12.71 -6.91
N GLU A 15 14.12 -13.00 -5.61
CA GLU A 15 13.49 -14.21 -5.05
C GLU A 15 12.00 -14.33 -5.41
N ALA A 16 11.32 -13.20 -5.55
CA ALA A 16 9.92 -13.15 -5.99
C ALA A 16 9.73 -13.42 -7.50
N GLY A 17 10.80 -13.67 -8.26
CA GLY A 17 10.76 -13.97 -9.69
C GLY A 17 10.76 -12.78 -10.63
N TYR A 18 10.79 -11.54 -10.13
CA TYR A 18 10.90 -10.35 -10.97
C TYR A 18 12.32 -10.12 -11.45
N VAL A 19 12.44 -9.47 -12.62
CA VAL A 19 13.74 -9.07 -13.18
C VAL A 19 13.98 -7.58 -12.93
N LEU A 20 15.13 -7.27 -12.33
CA LEU A 20 15.65 -5.92 -12.14
C LEU A 20 16.74 -5.63 -13.17
N VAL A 21 16.73 -4.41 -13.69
CA VAL A 21 17.74 -3.90 -14.63
C VAL A 21 18.27 -2.56 -14.16
N TYR A 22 19.55 -2.33 -14.37
CA TYR A 22 20.17 -1.04 -14.04
C TYR A 22 19.86 -0.02 -15.13
N CYS A 23 19.17 1.05 -14.75
CA CYS A 23 18.77 2.13 -15.65
C CYS A 23 18.71 3.47 -14.91
N PRO A 24 19.87 4.08 -14.61
CA PRO A 24 19.97 5.25 -13.72
C PRO A 24 19.28 6.50 -14.25
N GLU A 25 19.10 6.60 -15.54
CA GLU A 25 18.50 7.77 -16.21
C GLU A 25 16.98 7.72 -16.22
N HIS A 26 16.38 6.54 -15.94
CA HIS A 26 14.93 6.40 -15.98
C HIS A 26 14.25 7.08 -14.78
N PRO A 27 13.20 7.90 -14.98
CA PRO A 27 12.54 8.64 -13.90
C PRO A 27 11.97 7.75 -12.78
N ASN A 28 11.50 6.55 -13.11
CA ASN A 28 10.98 5.58 -12.14
C ASN A 28 12.06 4.65 -11.55
N ALA A 29 13.36 4.88 -11.82
CA ALA A 29 14.42 4.09 -11.19
C ALA A 29 14.47 4.37 -9.68
N ASN A 30 14.62 3.31 -8.88
CA ASN A 30 14.69 3.44 -7.44
C ASN A 30 16.02 4.04 -7.02
N LYS A 31 15.99 5.27 -6.53
CA LYS A 31 17.17 6.02 -6.10
C LYS A 31 17.86 5.37 -4.88
N ASN A 32 17.09 4.72 -4.02
CA ASN A 32 17.60 4.08 -2.80
C ASN A 32 18.21 2.70 -3.05
N ASN A 33 17.85 2.05 -4.17
CA ASN A 33 18.34 0.72 -4.54
C ASN A 33 19.23 0.79 -5.79
N GLY A 34 20.26 1.65 -5.75
CA GLY A 34 21.29 1.71 -6.79
C GLY A 34 20.80 2.03 -8.21
N LYS A 35 19.66 2.71 -8.33
CA LYS A 35 19.08 3.12 -9.63
C LYS A 35 18.62 1.94 -10.52
N TYR A 36 18.19 0.86 -9.89
CA TYR A 36 17.54 -0.25 -10.58
C TYR A 36 16.05 0.02 -10.78
N ILE A 37 15.50 -0.55 -11.86
CA ILE A 37 14.07 -0.56 -12.15
C ILE A 37 13.63 -1.98 -12.48
N TYR A 38 12.39 -2.34 -12.18
CA TYR A 38 11.81 -3.58 -12.66
C TYR A 38 11.68 -3.56 -14.19
N GLU A 39 12.15 -4.63 -14.86
CA GLU A 39 12.21 -4.68 -16.32
C GLU A 39 10.83 -4.51 -16.98
N HIS A 40 9.78 -5.16 -16.44
CA HIS A 40 8.42 -4.99 -16.96
C HIS A 40 7.95 -3.53 -16.92
N ARG A 41 8.35 -2.74 -15.89
CA ARG A 41 8.03 -1.32 -15.79
C ARG A 41 8.81 -0.49 -16.81
N LEU A 42 10.07 -0.85 -17.08
CA LEU A 42 10.89 -0.21 -18.10
C LEU A 42 10.29 -0.45 -19.49
N VAL A 43 9.96 -1.71 -19.81
CA VAL A 43 9.34 -2.08 -21.10
C VAL A 43 8.02 -1.31 -21.29
N MET A 44 7.13 -1.33 -20.28
CA MET A 44 5.85 -0.64 -20.38
C MET A 44 6.01 0.88 -20.54
N SER A 45 6.95 1.51 -19.82
CA SER A 45 7.18 2.96 -19.94
C SER A 45 7.72 3.35 -21.32
N ASN A 46 8.58 2.51 -21.93
CA ASN A 46 9.04 2.71 -23.29
C ASN A 46 7.90 2.56 -24.32
N MET A 47 7.02 1.57 -24.12
CA MET A 47 5.84 1.41 -24.99
C MET A 47 4.88 2.63 -24.91
N LEU A 48 4.73 3.21 -23.73
CA LEU A 48 3.85 4.37 -23.51
C LEU A 48 4.50 5.71 -23.89
N GLY A 49 5.81 5.75 -24.10
CA GLY A 49 6.57 6.99 -24.35
C GLY A 49 6.54 7.96 -23.16
N ARG A 50 6.36 7.44 -21.91
CA ARG A 50 6.35 8.23 -20.68
C ARG A 50 6.64 7.39 -19.44
N PRO A 51 7.04 8.00 -18.30
CA PRO A 51 7.16 7.26 -17.05
C PRO A 51 5.79 6.78 -16.57
N LEU A 52 5.78 5.66 -15.84
CA LEU A 52 4.58 5.16 -15.19
C LEU A 52 4.22 6.04 -14.00
N ARG A 53 2.93 6.27 -13.82
CA ARG A 53 2.37 6.97 -12.65
C ARG A 53 2.45 6.09 -11.39
N PRO A 54 2.34 6.67 -10.20
CA PRO A 54 2.36 5.90 -8.94
C PRO A 54 1.21 4.90 -8.79
N ASP A 55 0.06 5.21 -9.39
CA ASP A 55 -1.16 4.40 -9.38
C ASP A 55 -1.21 3.35 -10.50
N GLU A 56 -0.24 3.37 -11.42
CA GLU A 56 -0.15 2.44 -12.55
C GLU A 56 0.68 1.21 -12.18
N VAL A 57 0.10 0.04 -12.41
CA VAL A 57 0.69 -1.27 -12.18
C VAL A 57 0.79 -2.03 -13.50
N VAL A 58 1.92 -2.68 -13.72
CA VAL A 58 2.11 -3.57 -14.89
C VAL A 58 1.78 -4.99 -14.47
N HIS A 59 0.80 -5.58 -15.12
CA HIS A 59 0.33 -6.94 -14.89
C HIS A 59 0.90 -7.89 -15.95
N HIS A 60 1.34 -9.09 -15.52
CA HIS A 60 1.75 -10.17 -16.41
C HIS A 60 0.53 -11.06 -16.71
N LYS A 61 0.07 -11.09 -17.96
CA LYS A 61 -1.13 -11.83 -18.38
C LYS A 61 -1.04 -13.32 -18.09
N ASN A 62 0.15 -13.90 -18.25
CA ASN A 62 0.42 -15.32 -18.00
C ASN A 62 0.84 -15.63 -16.55
N GLY A 63 0.93 -14.63 -15.67
CA GLY A 63 1.38 -14.79 -14.29
C GLY A 63 2.88 -15.02 -14.10
N ILE A 64 3.67 -15.12 -15.19
CA ILE A 64 5.11 -15.36 -15.13
C ILE A 64 5.85 -14.02 -15.03
N ARG A 65 6.37 -13.71 -13.85
CA ARG A 65 6.98 -12.41 -13.49
C ARG A 65 8.31 -12.12 -14.20
N SER A 66 8.94 -13.12 -14.79
CA SER A 66 10.17 -12.98 -15.60
C SER A 66 9.91 -12.83 -17.09
N ASP A 67 8.67 -13.04 -17.55
CA ASP A 67 8.30 -12.92 -18.94
C ASP A 67 7.86 -11.49 -19.27
N ASN A 68 8.83 -10.66 -19.57
CA ASN A 68 8.65 -9.22 -19.80
C ASN A 68 8.44 -8.86 -21.28
N ARG A 69 8.01 -9.82 -22.10
CA ARG A 69 7.64 -9.54 -23.51
C ARG A 69 6.46 -8.55 -23.55
N PRO A 70 6.48 -7.55 -24.44
CA PRO A 70 5.42 -6.54 -24.55
C PRO A 70 4.01 -7.12 -24.63
N GLU A 71 3.82 -8.20 -25.37
CA GLU A 71 2.53 -8.87 -25.60
C GLU A 71 1.94 -9.46 -24.31
N ASN A 72 2.81 -9.82 -23.36
CA ASN A 72 2.45 -10.39 -22.09
C ASN A 72 2.17 -9.34 -21.01
N LEU A 73 2.51 -8.09 -21.25
CA LEU A 73 2.35 -7.00 -20.28
C LEU A 73 1.07 -6.22 -20.52
N GLU A 74 0.42 -5.83 -19.45
CA GLU A 74 -0.78 -5.02 -19.46
C GLU A 74 -0.70 -3.94 -18.39
N LEU A 75 -1.05 -2.71 -18.75
CA LEU A 75 -1.15 -1.61 -17.80
C LEU A 75 -2.53 -1.65 -17.14
N ARG A 76 -2.57 -1.65 -15.81
CA ARG A 76 -3.79 -1.57 -15.00
C ARG A 76 -3.65 -0.48 -13.95
N SER A 77 -4.77 0.02 -13.47
CA SER A 77 -4.77 0.79 -12.22
C SER A 77 -4.53 -0.13 -11.03
N ASN A 78 -4.01 0.41 -9.92
CA ASN A 78 -3.80 -0.37 -8.71
C ASN A 78 -5.11 -0.98 -8.18
N SER A 79 -6.24 -0.26 -8.30
CA SER A 79 -7.57 -0.74 -7.90
C SER A 79 -8.04 -1.93 -8.75
N GLU A 80 -7.87 -1.87 -10.06
CA GLU A 80 -8.21 -2.97 -10.98
C GLU A 80 -7.33 -4.20 -10.75
N HIS A 81 -6.02 -3.99 -10.55
CA HIS A 81 -5.08 -5.07 -10.25
C HIS A 81 -5.43 -5.79 -8.95
N VAL A 82 -5.70 -5.06 -7.87
CA VAL A 82 -6.12 -5.66 -6.58
C VAL A 82 -7.47 -6.36 -6.72
N SER A 83 -8.41 -5.75 -7.43
CA SER A 83 -9.75 -6.32 -7.65
C SER A 83 -9.70 -7.61 -8.48
N SER A 84 -8.82 -7.72 -9.49
CA SER A 84 -8.68 -8.94 -10.29
C SER A 84 -8.18 -10.09 -9.44
N HIS A 85 -7.12 -9.89 -8.66
CA HIS A 85 -6.62 -10.91 -7.74
C HIS A 85 -7.62 -11.33 -6.67
N TYR A 86 -8.49 -10.40 -6.21
CA TYR A 86 -9.55 -10.76 -5.27
C TYR A 86 -10.67 -11.59 -5.94
N ARG A 87 -11.00 -11.28 -7.21
CA ARG A 87 -12.04 -12.06 -7.95
C ARG A 87 -11.64 -13.50 -8.19
N GLU A 88 -10.36 -13.74 -8.47
CA GLU A 88 -9.79 -15.07 -8.75
C GLU A 88 -9.69 -15.96 -7.50
N LYS A 89 -9.83 -15.40 -6.30
CA LYS A 89 -9.77 -16.16 -5.04
C LYS A 89 -11.00 -17.00 -4.81
N THR A 90 -10.81 -18.17 -4.18
CA THR A 90 -11.91 -19.04 -3.76
C THR A 90 -12.76 -18.39 -2.65
N PRO A 91 -13.99 -18.87 -2.44
CA PRO A 91 -14.82 -18.37 -1.33
C PRO A 91 -14.15 -18.48 0.04
N GLU A 92 -13.40 -19.57 0.26
CA GLU A 92 -12.69 -19.85 1.51
C GLU A 92 -11.56 -18.84 1.72
N GLU A 93 -10.77 -18.54 0.66
CA GLU A 93 -9.71 -17.52 0.71
C GLU A 93 -10.28 -16.12 0.97
N LYS A 94 -11.41 -15.78 0.34
CA LYS A 94 -12.13 -14.53 0.57
C LYS A 94 -12.60 -14.40 2.01
N ALA A 95 -13.15 -15.47 2.58
CA ALA A 95 -13.56 -15.54 3.98
C ALA A 95 -12.37 -15.37 4.93
N ALA A 96 -11.24 -16.02 4.65
CA ALA A 96 -10.02 -15.89 5.44
C ALA A 96 -9.47 -14.45 5.43
N ILE A 97 -9.48 -13.77 4.28
CA ILE A 97 -9.08 -12.37 4.16
C ILE A 97 -10.01 -11.49 4.99
N SER A 98 -11.33 -11.66 4.87
CA SER A 98 -12.32 -10.89 5.62
C SER A 98 -12.13 -11.06 7.12
N LYS A 99 -11.92 -12.30 7.59
CA LYS A 99 -11.64 -12.59 9.00
C LYS A 99 -10.38 -11.86 9.49
N ARG A 100 -9.27 -11.94 8.73
CA ARG A 100 -8.01 -11.24 9.08
C ARG A 100 -8.20 -9.73 9.18
N LEU A 101 -8.99 -9.12 8.31
CA LEU A 101 -9.28 -7.68 8.35
C LEU A 101 -10.11 -7.31 9.59
N VAL A 102 -11.09 -8.13 9.94
CA VAL A 102 -11.88 -7.95 11.17
C VAL A 102 -10.99 -8.09 12.41
N ASP A 103 -10.17 -9.15 12.49
CA ASP A 103 -9.26 -9.39 13.62
C ASP A 103 -8.26 -8.24 13.74
N TYR A 104 -7.68 -7.77 12.62
CA TYR A 104 -6.80 -6.60 12.60
C TYR A 104 -7.51 -5.34 13.10
N SER A 105 -8.76 -5.08 12.65
CA SER A 105 -9.53 -3.92 13.10
C SER A 105 -9.81 -3.97 14.59
N HIS A 106 -10.10 -5.16 15.13
CA HIS A 106 -10.30 -5.36 16.57
C HIS A 106 -9.00 -5.17 17.36
N SER A 107 -7.87 -5.67 16.86
CA SER A 107 -6.55 -5.50 17.49
C SER A 107 -6.11 -4.04 17.55
N GLN A 108 -6.53 -3.21 16.58
CA GLN A 108 -6.23 -1.78 16.54
C GLN A 108 -7.18 -0.94 17.42
N ARG A 109 -8.29 -1.51 17.89
CA ARG A 109 -9.17 -0.83 18.84
C ARG A 109 -8.45 -0.68 20.17
N LYS A 110 -8.05 0.54 20.50
CA LYS A 110 -7.48 0.86 21.80
C LYS A 110 -8.47 0.45 22.89
N LYS A 111 -7.99 -0.31 23.88
CA LYS A 111 -8.78 -0.74 25.00
C LYS A 111 -9.37 0.49 25.71
N ARG A 112 -10.69 0.57 25.74
CA ARG A 112 -11.37 1.68 26.43
C ARG A 112 -11.44 1.34 27.91
N GLU A 113 -10.75 2.12 28.72
CA GLU A 113 -10.76 2.02 30.15
C GLU A 113 -11.50 3.23 30.74
N LEU A 114 -12.18 3.03 31.84
CA LEU A 114 -12.77 4.14 32.58
C LEU A 114 -11.66 4.86 33.36
N ILE A 115 -11.51 6.13 33.07
CA ILE A 115 -10.56 7.01 33.78
C ILE A 115 -11.30 8.16 34.48
N PRO A 116 -10.79 8.66 35.60
CA PRO A 116 -11.40 9.83 36.19
C PRO A 116 -11.22 11.07 35.32
N CYS A 117 -12.27 11.90 35.28
CA CYS A 117 -12.19 13.17 34.58
C CYS A 117 -11.10 14.06 35.20
N ALA A 118 -10.21 14.59 34.38
CA ALA A 118 -9.05 15.38 34.80
C ALA A 118 -9.41 16.73 35.48
N CYS A 119 -10.68 17.15 35.44
CA CYS A 119 -11.15 18.35 36.14
C CYS A 119 -11.38 18.11 37.67
N GLY A 120 -11.33 16.85 38.12
CA GLY A 120 -11.56 16.52 39.54
C GLY A 120 -13.03 16.41 39.98
N CYS A 121 -14.00 16.40 39.05
CA CYS A 121 -15.43 16.34 39.34
C CYS A 121 -15.91 14.96 39.79
N GLY A 122 -15.04 13.95 39.86
CA GLY A 122 -15.37 12.56 40.23
C GLY A 122 -16.06 11.74 39.14
N GLN A 123 -16.37 12.32 37.98
CA GLN A 123 -16.99 11.60 36.86
C GLN A 123 -15.99 10.68 36.18
N MET A 124 -16.37 9.42 35.98
CA MET A 124 -15.59 8.46 35.20
C MET A 124 -15.94 8.59 33.70
N ILE A 125 -14.94 8.59 32.87
CA ILE A 125 -15.10 8.70 31.42
C ILE A 125 -14.29 7.61 30.68
N GLU A 126 -14.71 7.23 29.49
CA GLU A 126 -13.90 6.35 28.64
C GLU A 126 -12.62 7.07 28.19
N SER A 127 -11.47 6.38 28.27
CA SER A 127 -10.14 6.89 27.92
C SER A 127 -10.01 7.33 26.47
N PHE A 128 -10.89 6.83 25.58
CA PHE A 128 -10.93 7.20 24.16
C PHE A 128 -12.35 7.49 23.69
N ASP A 129 -12.50 8.42 22.75
CA ASP A 129 -13.79 8.71 22.10
C ASP A 129 -14.14 7.65 21.04
N SER A 130 -15.31 7.79 20.40
CA SER A 130 -15.78 6.91 19.32
C SER A 130 -14.86 6.89 18.10
N GLN A 131 -14.02 7.91 17.93
CA GLN A 131 -13.02 8.05 16.88
C GLN A 131 -11.61 7.60 17.32
N GLY A 132 -11.46 7.05 18.52
CA GLY A 132 -10.18 6.57 19.05
C GLY A 132 -9.20 7.67 19.51
N ARG A 133 -9.69 8.90 19.72
CA ARG A 133 -8.88 10.00 20.27
C ARG A 133 -8.90 9.96 21.79
N ALA A 134 -7.73 10.16 22.41
CA ALA A 134 -7.62 10.14 23.87
C ALA A 134 -8.45 11.25 24.53
N ARG A 135 -9.20 10.89 25.56
CA ARG A 135 -10.03 11.81 26.36
C ARG A 135 -9.38 12.03 27.71
N LYS A 136 -9.43 13.26 28.18
CA LYS A 136 -8.98 13.65 29.53
C LYS A 136 -10.12 14.24 30.36
N TYR A 137 -11.16 14.73 29.68
CA TYR A 137 -12.28 15.45 30.30
C TYR A 137 -13.60 14.88 29.78
N ALA A 138 -14.63 14.90 30.65
CA ALA A 138 -16.00 14.66 30.24
C ALA A 138 -16.45 15.74 29.23
N HIS A 139 -17.51 15.45 28.49
CA HIS A 139 -18.08 16.44 27.56
C HIS A 139 -18.45 17.74 28.33
N GLY A 140 -17.99 18.89 27.81
CA GLY A 140 -18.21 20.19 28.42
C GLY A 140 -17.25 20.54 29.58
N HIS A 141 -16.42 19.60 30.06
CA HIS A 141 -15.43 19.85 31.11
C HIS A 141 -14.09 20.26 30.48
N ASN A 142 -13.37 21.16 31.17
CA ASN A 142 -12.04 21.60 30.74
C ASN A 142 -11.08 21.71 31.94
N ARG A 143 -9.82 22.08 31.66
CA ARG A 143 -8.76 22.23 32.67
C ARG A 143 -9.08 23.27 33.77
N LYS A 144 -10.04 24.17 33.56
CA LYS A 144 -10.35 25.27 34.48
C LYS A 144 -11.49 24.93 35.48
N GLY A 145 -12.00 23.68 35.43
CA GLY A 145 -13.14 23.27 36.24
C GLY A 145 -14.45 23.92 35.79
N TRP A 146 -15.53 23.30 36.17
CA TRP A 146 -16.87 23.90 36.07
C TRP A 146 -16.93 25.13 36.96
N LYS A 147 -17.27 26.27 36.40
CA LYS A 147 -17.93 27.37 37.11
C LYS A 147 -19.39 27.32 36.80
#